data_bd31ad5cae95b5d0d7d1308896ab6836
#
_entry.id   bd31ad5cae95b5d0d7d1308896ab6836
#
_cell.length_a   1.000
_cell.length_b   1.000
_cell.length_c   1.000
_cell.angle_alpha   90.00
_cell.angle_beta   90.00
_cell.angle_gamma   90.00
#
_symmetry.space_group_name_H-M   'P 1'
#
loop_
_entity.id
_entity.type
_entity.pdbx_description
1 polymer ?
#
loop_
_entity_poly.entity_id
_entity_poly.type
_entity_poly.pdbx_seq_one_letter_code
_entity_poly.pdbx_strand_id
1 'polypeptide(L)'
;MNSADLYRNAFVLDCNTLASIGLLAKDGNLASELQAIRDSGLGALKSTLGGANGTFEEAVADIAAAQQLIEQHPELIIKVVRHADLERAKPENKVAVIFSFEAASPLEDKLDRIDLFRNLDVLVMQLSYNHTTPFGVGCLDGETGGVTELGRKAIARMNELGVALDLSHSNTQSTAEGIALSAKPPVITHSGCRAVFNHPRNKRDQEMKALADKGGVIGIYMLPFLTPDDKQPMLADYMQHMVHALDVCGEDHVGIGTDSMFFSVTDKDLQAIKADEQHRRKIGVGAPGENRPPYIPDINTPRKLERVADALLKHGYSARVTDKVLGLNFSRVFKEIWTA
;
A
#
# COMPACT_ATOMS: atom_id res chain seq x y z
N MET A 1 -2.04 27.74 -8.71
CA MET A 1 -0.85 26.95 -8.26
C MET A 1 -0.61 25.89 -9.32
N ASN A 2 0.59 25.76 -9.87
CA ASN A 2 0.89 24.69 -10.82
C ASN A 2 1.15 23.36 -10.06
N SER A 3 1.16 22.23 -10.78
CA SER A 3 1.33 20.91 -10.18
C SER A 3 2.69 20.73 -9.48
N ALA A 4 3.76 21.32 -10.01
CA ALA A 4 5.09 21.22 -9.43
C ALA A 4 5.19 21.95 -8.07
N ASP A 5 4.60 23.14 -7.97
CA ASP A 5 4.55 23.87 -6.70
C ASP A 5 3.65 23.19 -5.68
N LEU A 6 2.50 22.66 -6.11
CA LEU A 6 1.63 21.86 -5.26
C LEU A 6 2.39 20.65 -4.72
N TYR A 7 3.00 19.85 -5.59
CA TYR A 7 3.72 18.63 -5.22
C TYR A 7 4.89 18.89 -4.28
N ARG A 8 5.64 19.96 -4.52
CA ARG A 8 6.74 20.39 -3.66
C ARG A 8 6.27 20.71 -2.25
N ASN A 9 5.06 21.28 -2.11
CA ASN A 9 4.49 21.69 -0.82
C ASN A 9 3.63 20.61 -0.16
N ALA A 10 3.09 19.66 -0.91
CA ALA A 10 2.26 18.58 -0.40
C ALA A 10 3.03 17.62 0.53
N PHE A 11 2.32 17.00 1.48
CA PHE A 11 2.79 15.79 2.14
C PHE A 11 2.42 14.60 1.26
N VAL A 12 3.39 14.02 0.55
CA VAL A 12 3.16 12.93 -0.38
C VAL A 12 3.41 11.60 0.30
N LEU A 13 2.39 10.73 0.35
CA LEU A 13 2.47 9.41 0.95
C LEU A 13 2.08 8.34 -0.07
N ASP A 14 3.01 7.43 -0.38
CA ASP A 14 2.73 6.21 -1.11
C ASP A 14 2.40 5.08 -0.12
N CYS A 15 1.13 4.70 -0.07
CA CYS A 15 0.65 3.77 0.95
C CYS A 15 0.89 2.29 0.60
N ASN A 16 1.60 2.01 -0.46
CA ASN A 16 2.25 0.72 -0.76
C ASN A 16 3.30 0.88 -1.86
N THR A 17 4.55 0.58 -1.56
CA THR A 17 5.61 0.48 -2.56
C THR A 17 6.03 -0.98 -2.74
N LEU A 18 6.29 -1.39 -3.99
CA LEU A 18 6.70 -2.77 -4.30
C LEU A 18 8.12 -3.06 -3.77
N ALA A 19 9.04 -2.10 -3.87
CA ALA A 19 10.37 -2.23 -3.30
C ALA A 19 10.32 -2.00 -1.78
N SER A 20 10.57 -3.04 -1.00
CA SER A 20 10.66 -2.90 0.45
C SER A 20 12.03 -2.37 0.88
N ILE A 21 12.05 -1.55 1.93
CA ILE A 21 13.30 -1.06 2.54
C ILE A 21 14.19 -2.23 3.01
N GLY A 22 13.60 -3.35 3.45
CA GLY A 22 14.35 -4.55 3.82
C GLY A 22 15.02 -5.25 2.63
N LEU A 23 14.44 -5.20 1.43
CA LEU A 23 15.04 -5.73 0.21
C LEU A 23 16.19 -4.84 -0.28
N LEU A 24 16.06 -3.52 -0.20
CA LEU A 24 17.12 -2.57 -0.57
C LEU A 24 18.43 -2.83 0.19
N ALA A 25 18.33 -3.26 1.44
CA ALA A 25 19.49 -3.58 2.27
C ALA A 25 20.27 -4.81 1.77
N LYS A 26 19.63 -5.66 0.95
CA LYS A 26 20.21 -6.91 0.43
C LYS A 26 20.79 -6.76 -0.99
N ASP A 27 20.38 -5.72 -1.73
CA ASP A 27 20.76 -5.49 -3.11
C ASP A 27 21.93 -4.50 -3.25
N GLY A 28 22.88 -4.81 -4.14
CA GLY A 28 24.11 -4.01 -4.34
C GLY A 28 23.93 -2.63 -4.99
N ASN A 29 22.71 -2.14 -5.18
CA ASN A 29 22.37 -0.86 -5.80
C ASN A 29 21.86 0.20 -4.81
N LEU A 30 22.06 0.00 -3.52
CA LEU A 30 21.52 0.84 -2.44
C LEU A 30 21.69 2.35 -2.68
N ALA A 31 22.86 2.79 -3.15
CA ALA A 31 23.12 4.22 -3.34
C ALA A 31 22.20 4.89 -4.39
N SER A 32 21.90 4.19 -5.50
CA SER A 32 20.98 4.69 -6.54
C SER A 32 19.53 4.73 -6.06
N GLU A 33 19.13 3.79 -5.24
CA GLU A 33 17.78 3.69 -4.70
C GLU A 33 17.54 4.72 -3.60
N LEU A 34 18.53 4.96 -2.72
CA LEU A 34 18.48 6.07 -1.76
C LEU A 34 18.42 7.43 -2.46
N GLN A 35 19.12 7.59 -3.58
CA GLN A 35 19.01 8.80 -4.39
C GLN A 35 17.62 8.92 -5.02
N ALA A 36 17.05 7.82 -5.52
CA ALA A 36 15.69 7.80 -6.06
C ALA A 36 14.63 8.17 -5.00
N ILE A 37 14.80 7.74 -3.75
CA ILE A 37 13.94 8.16 -2.63
C ILE A 37 13.99 9.69 -2.47
N ARG A 38 15.18 10.31 -2.49
CA ARG A 38 15.34 11.78 -2.43
C ARG A 38 14.66 12.47 -3.61
N ASP A 39 14.85 11.93 -4.81
CA ASP A 39 14.36 12.53 -6.06
C ASP A 39 12.84 12.35 -6.23
N SER A 40 12.24 11.36 -5.57
CA SER A 40 10.81 11.09 -5.68
C SER A 40 9.92 12.22 -5.16
N GLY A 41 10.39 12.95 -4.16
CA GLY A 41 9.59 13.96 -3.44
C GLY A 41 8.59 13.35 -2.46
N LEU A 42 8.71 12.04 -2.15
CA LEU A 42 7.89 11.39 -1.13
C LEU A 42 8.19 11.95 0.26
N GLY A 43 7.15 12.21 1.04
CA GLY A 43 7.25 12.48 2.48
C GLY A 43 7.15 11.19 3.31
N ALA A 44 6.42 10.19 2.79
CA ALA A 44 6.30 8.88 3.45
C ALA A 44 6.04 7.75 2.44
N LEU A 45 6.42 6.54 2.82
CA LEU A 45 6.05 5.31 2.13
C LEU A 45 5.72 4.18 3.12
N LYS A 46 4.82 3.29 2.71
CA LYS A 46 4.57 2.03 3.41
C LYS A 46 5.43 0.94 2.77
N SER A 47 6.22 0.27 3.60
CA SER A 47 7.13 -0.80 3.21
C SER A 47 6.63 -2.13 3.74
N THR A 48 6.41 -3.09 2.84
CA THR A 48 6.00 -4.45 3.18
C THR A 48 7.22 -5.27 3.60
N LEU A 49 7.11 -5.96 4.72
CA LEU A 49 8.11 -6.85 5.29
C LEU A 49 7.52 -8.27 5.39
N GLY A 50 8.38 -9.29 5.38
CA GLY A 50 7.96 -10.69 5.47
C GLY A 50 7.32 -11.27 4.20
N GLY A 51 7.19 -10.49 3.12
CA GLY A 51 6.66 -10.96 1.84
C GLY A 51 5.21 -11.49 1.87
N ALA A 52 4.79 -12.13 0.77
CA ALA A 52 3.42 -12.63 0.59
C ALA A 52 3.08 -13.85 1.47
N ASN A 53 4.04 -14.72 1.71
CA ASN A 53 3.91 -15.98 2.45
C ASN A 53 5.08 -16.20 3.43
N GLY A 54 5.72 -15.13 3.88
CA GLY A 54 6.89 -15.22 4.74
C GLY A 54 6.57 -15.86 6.08
N THR A 55 7.57 -16.59 6.59
CA THR A 55 7.54 -17.18 7.93
C THR A 55 7.74 -16.10 9.00
N PHE A 56 7.55 -16.49 10.24
CA PHE A 56 7.87 -15.62 11.39
C PHE A 56 9.34 -15.17 11.38
N GLU A 57 10.26 -16.11 11.14
CA GLU A 57 11.69 -15.87 11.13
C GLU A 57 12.09 -14.91 9.99
N GLU A 58 11.53 -15.09 8.79
CA GLU A 58 11.77 -14.21 7.65
C GLU A 58 11.27 -12.79 7.93
N ALA A 59 10.08 -12.65 8.52
CA ALA A 59 9.54 -11.35 8.89
C ALA A 59 10.41 -10.62 9.92
N VAL A 60 10.91 -11.34 10.94
CA VAL A 60 11.83 -10.76 11.94
C VAL A 60 13.16 -10.36 11.30
N ALA A 61 13.70 -11.20 10.40
CA ALA A 61 14.93 -10.89 9.67
C ALA A 61 14.78 -9.66 8.76
N ASP A 62 13.64 -9.52 8.07
CA ASP A 62 13.35 -8.36 7.24
C ASP A 62 13.19 -7.08 8.05
N ILE A 63 12.51 -7.15 9.22
CA ILE A 63 12.42 -6.02 10.16
C ILE A 63 13.80 -5.60 10.63
N ALA A 64 14.66 -6.55 11.01
CA ALA A 64 16.02 -6.27 11.47
C ALA A 64 16.85 -5.60 10.35
N ALA A 65 16.79 -6.10 9.14
CA ALA A 65 17.48 -5.51 7.99
C ALA A 65 16.97 -4.09 7.66
N ALA A 66 15.67 -3.88 7.68
CA ALA A 66 15.06 -2.56 7.47
C ALA A 66 15.46 -1.57 8.58
N GLN A 67 15.44 -2.01 9.83
CA GLN A 67 15.88 -1.22 10.99
C GLN A 67 17.34 -0.80 10.84
N GLN A 68 18.22 -1.74 10.50
CA GLN A 68 19.65 -1.46 10.30
C GLN A 68 19.87 -0.43 9.18
N LEU A 69 19.15 -0.55 8.06
CA LEU A 69 19.23 0.41 6.95
C LEU A 69 18.82 1.83 7.39
N ILE A 70 17.72 1.94 8.14
CA ILE A 70 17.26 3.23 8.66
C ILE A 70 18.28 3.86 9.61
N GLU A 71 18.86 3.06 10.48
CA GLU A 71 19.91 3.50 11.42
C GLU A 71 21.20 3.95 10.73
N GLN A 72 21.52 3.37 9.57
CA GLN A 72 22.66 3.77 8.75
C GLN A 72 22.41 5.06 7.94
N HIS A 73 21.15 5.45 7.71
CA HIS A 73 20.76 6.61 6.91
C HIS A 73 19.79 7.54 7.66
N PRO A 74 20.11 7.97 8.88
CA PRO A 74 19.23 8.82 9.69
C PRO A 74 19.05 10.23 9.10
N GLU A 75 19.94 10.65 8.20
CA GLU A 75 19.84 11.91 7.45
C GLU A 75 18.76 11.86 6.34
N LEU A 76 18.32 10.67 5.93
CA LEU A 76 17.37 10.47 4.83
C LEU A 76 16.04 9.89 5.28
N ILE A 77 16.06 8.95 6.25
CA ILE A 77 14.92 8.11 6.57
C ILE A 77 14.52 8.30 8.04
N ILE A 78 13.20 8.30 8.30
CA ILE A 78 12.61 8.23 9.64
C ILE A 78 11.79 6.93 9.72
N LYS A 79 12.03 6.09 10.71
CA LYS A 79 11.12 5.01 11.06
C LYS A 79 9.86 5.59 11.71
N VAL A 80 8.69 5.20 11.22
CA VAL A 80 7.42 5.60 11.83
C VAL A 80 7.11 4.68 13.00
N VAL A 81 7.02 5.25 14.19
CA VAL A 81 6.59 4.58 15.42
C VAL A 81 5.23 5.08 15.86
N ARG A 82 4.93 6.34 15.55
CA ARG A 82 3.69 7.06 15.85
C ARG A 82 3.39 8.11 14.77
N HIS A 83 2.16 8.60 14.73
CA HIS A 83 1.73 9.56 13.71
C HIS A 83 2.62 10.82 13.62
N ALA A 84 3.11 11.33 14.75
CA ALA A 84 4.00 12.50 14.77
C ALA A 84 5.28 12.34 13.92
N ASP A 85 5.72 11.10 13.66
CA ASP A 85 6.91 10.84 12.83
C ASP A 85 6.60 11.11 11.34
N LEU A 86 5.36 10.95 10.90
CA LEU A 86 4.92 11.39 9.55
C LEU A 86 4.99 12.91 9.42
N GLU A 87 4.56 13.64 10.46
CA GLU A 87 4.55 15.11 10.46
C GLU A 87 5.98 15.70 10.45
N ARG A 88 6.96 14.95 10.95
CA ARG A 88 8.38 15.34 10.97
C ARG A 88 9.07 15.19 9.63
N ALA A 89 8.64 14.24 8.79
CA ALA A 89 9.38 13.85 7.59
C ALA A 89 9.68 15.03 6.66
N LYS A 90 8.67 15.81 6.31
CA LYS A 90 8.81 16.93 5.39
C LYS A 90 9.62 18.11 5.97
N PRO A 91 9.37 18.62 7.19
CA PRO A 91 10.21 19.64 7.81
C PRO A 91 11.68 19.25 7.94
N GLU A 92 11.97 17.96 8.17
CA GLU A 92 13.34 17.45 8.28
C GLU A 92 13.96 17.06 6.91
N ASN A 93 13.22 17.22 5.81
CA ASN A 93 13.61 16.78 4.47
C ASN A 93 14.01 15.31 4.40
N LYS A 94 13.21 14.43 5.04
CA LYS A 94 13.38 12.99 5.11
C LYS A 94 12.14 12.27 4.60
N VAL A 95 12.26 10.96 4.41
CA VAL A 95 11.14 10.06 4.07
C VAL A 95 10.80 9.20 5.29
N ALA A 96 9.55 9.26 5.70
CA ALA A 96 9.04 8.42 6.78
C ALA A 96 8.66 7.02 6.24
N VAL A 97 9.13 5.97 6.91
CA VAL A 97 8.89 4.57 6.51
C VAL A 97 7.97 3.90 7.51
N ILE A 98 6.82 3.45 7.01
CA ILE A 98 5.81 2.70 7.76
C ILE A 98 6.05 1.21 7.54
N PHE A 99 6.30 0.45 8.60
CA PHE A 99 6.42 -1.01 8.53
C PHE A 99 5.05 -1.66 8.45
N SER A 100 4.91 -2.64 7.57
CA SER A 100 3.63 -3.33 7.32
C SER A 100 3.82 -4.79 6.92
N PHE A 101 2.73 -5.56 7.08
CA PHE A 101 2.58 -6.89 6.50
C PHE A 101 1.44 -6.92 5.49
N GLU A 102 1.67 -7.50 4.32
CA GLU A 102 0.64 -7.78 3.31
C GLU A 102 -0.04 -9.13 3.48
N ALA A 103 0.38 -9.92 4.46
CA ALA A 103 -0.26 -11.16 4.86
C ALA A 103 -0.14 -11.35 6.37
N ALA A 104 -1.07 -12.10 6.96
CA ALA A 104 -0.96 -12.54 8.34
C ALA A 104 -0.07 -13.80 8.50
N SER A 105 0.61 -14.25 7.44
CA SER A 105 1.47 -15.44 7.47
C SER A 105 2.51 -15.44 8.59
N PRO A 106 3.20 -14.32 8.92
CA PRO A 106 4.14 -14.28 10.02
C PRO A 106 3.50 -14.50 11.41
N LEU A 107 2.19 -14.30 11.52
CA LEU A 107 1.47 -14.59 12.75
C LEU A 107 1.25 -16.10 12.94
N GLU A 108 1.30 -16.90 11.85
CA GLU A 108 0.83 -18.30 11.81
C GLU A 108 -0.62 -18.37 12.31
N ASP A 109 -0.89 -18.97 13.48
CA ASP A 109 -2.19 -18.97 14.17
C ASP A 109 -2.12 -18.32 15.57
N LYS A 110 -1.06 -17.54 15.86
CA LYS A 110 -0.72 -17.01 17.18
C LYS A 110 -1.05 -15.52 17.29
N LEU A 111 -2.11 -15.21 18.04
CA LEU A 111 -2.58 -13.83 18.23
C LEU A 111 -1.59 -12.94 19.00
N ASP A 112 -0.83 -13.50 19.92
CA ASP A 112 0.21 -12.79 20.71
C ASP A 112 1.35 -12.24 19.83
N ARG A 113 1.52 -12.77 18.63
CA ARG A 113 2.46 -12.20 17.66
C ARG A 113 2.04 -10.83 17.11
N ILE A 114 0.76 -10.48 17.18
CA ILE A 114 0.31 -9.11 16.85
C ILE A 114 0.96 -8.11 17.82
N ASP A 115 0.97 -8.43 19.12
CA ASP A 115 1.65 -7.62 20.15
C ASP A 115 3.14 -7.53 19.90
N LEU A 116 3.78 -8.65 19.61
CA LEU A 116 5.20 -8.70 19.29
C LEU A 116 5.56 -7.80 18.11
N PHE A 117 4.85 -7.96 16.98
CA PHE A 117 5.14 -7.18 15.78
C PHE A 117 4.75 -5.70 15.94
N ARG A 118 3.70 -5.39 16.74
CA ARG A 118 3.40 -4.01 17.10
C ARG A 118 4.54 -3.38 17.92
N ASN A 119 5.16 -4.14 18.83
CA ASN A 119 6.34 -3.71 19.59
C ASN A 119 7.61 -3.56 18.72
N LEU A 120 7.62 -4.17 17.52
CA LEU A 120 8.64 -3.97 16.48
C LEU A 120 8.24 -2.87 15.48
N ASP A 121 7.18 -2.11 15.80
CA ASP A 121 6.64 -0.98 15.04
C ASP A 121 6.00 -1.35 13.69
N VAL A 122 5.47 -2.57 13.56
CA VAL A 122 4.58 -2.92 12.44
C VAL A 122 3.22 -2.28 12.70
N LEU A 123 2.86 -1.29 11.88
CA LEU A 123 1.70 -0.42 12.10
C LEU A 123 0.51 -0.72 11.20
N VAL A 124 0.69 -1.53 10.16
CA VAL A 124 -0.35 -1.92 9.19
C VAL A 124 -0.23 -3.41 8.94
N MET A 125 -1.35 -4.16 9.05
CA MET A 125 -1.39 -5.61 8.80
C MET A 125 -2.62 -6.00 8.00
N GLN A 126 -2.43 -6.95 7.06
CA GLN A 126 -3.50 -7.62 6.33
C GLN A 126 -3.82 -8.99 6.93
N LEU A 127 -5.07 -9.46 6.74
CA LEU A 127 -5.48 -10.79 7.17
C LEU A 127 -5.01 -11.89 6.22
N SER A 128 -4.97 -11.58 4.93
CA SER A 128 -4.60 -12.51 3.85
C SER A 128 -3.83 -11.76 2.77
N TYR A 129 -2.99 -12.48 2.05
CA TYR A 129 -2.55 -12.09 0.72
C TYR A 129 -3.58 -12.56 -0.32
N ASN A 130 -3.15 -13.05 -1.48
CA ASN A 130 -4.06 -13.51 -2.54
C ASN A 130 -4.88 -14.76 -2.17
N HIS A 131 -4.39 -15.59 -1.24
CA HIS A 131 -5.01 -16.84 -0.80
C HIS A 131 -5.44 -16.83 0.66
N THR A 132 -6.26 -17.82 1.02
CA THR A 132 -6.81 -18.01 2.36
C THR A 132 -5.70 -18.25 3.39
N THR A 133 -5.83 -17.61 4.54
CA THR A 133 -5.02 -17.77 5.73
C THR A 133 -5.88 -18.24 6.89
N PRO A 134 -5.32 -18.58 8.05
CA PRO A 134 -6.12 -18.84 9.27
C PRO A 134 -7.03 -17.68 9.68
N PHE A 135 -6.83 -16.46 9.17
CA PHE A 135 -7.55 -15.24 9.58
C PHE A 135 -8.66 -14.81 8.61
N GLY A 136 -8.55 -15.14 7.34
CA GLY A 136 -9.54 -14.74 6.34
C GLY A 136 -9.22 -15.23 4.94
N VAL A 137 -10.15 -15.01 4.02
CA VAL A 137 -10.08 -15.47 2.63
C VAL A 137 -9.50 -14.39 1.73
N GLY A 138 -8.50 -14.77 0.92
CA GLY A 138 -7.87 -13.91 -0.07
C GLY A 138 -8.67 -13.77 -1.36
N CYS A 139 -8.32 -12.75 -2.15
CA CYS A 139 -9.08 -12.35 -3.35
C CYS A 139 -9.09 -13.38 -4.48
N LEU A 140 -8.18 -14.37 -4.50
CA LEU A 140 -8.14 -15.42 -5.52
C LEU A 140 -8.88 -16.71 -5.14
N ASP A 141 -9.31 -16.85 -3.87
CA ASP A 141 -10.01 -18.05 -3.40
C ASP A 141 -11.54 -17.92 -3.47
N GLY A 142 -12.02 -17.09 -4.38
CA GLY A 142 -13.45 -16.86 -4.61
C GLY A 142 -14.01 -15.69 -3.79
N GLU A 143 -15.32 -15.45 -3.97
CA GLU A 143 -15.98 -14.28 -3.39
C GLU A 143 -16.65 -14.58 -2.05
N THR A 144 -16.80 -15.84 -1.70
CA THR A 144 -17.44 -16.35 -0.48
C THR A 144 -16.39 -16.88 0.52
N GLY A 145 -16.82 -17.06 1.77
CA GLY A 145 -15.89 -17.32 2.86
C GLY A 145 -15.26 -16.01 3.33
N GLY A 146 -15.51 -15.65 4.56
CA GLY A 146 -15.18 -14.34 5.12
C GLY A 146 -14.03 -14.40 6.13
N VAL A 147 -14.11 -13.50 7.09
CA VAL A 147 -13.21 -13.44 8.23
C VAL A 147 -13.49 -14.62 9.16
N THR A 148 -12.45 -15.38 9.51
CA THR A 148 -12.58 -16.52 10.43
C THR A 148 -12.80 -16.05 11.88
N GLU A 149 -13.11 -16.98 12.80
CA GLU A 149 -13.18 -16.64 14.23
C GLU A 149 -11.82 -16.14 14.77
N LEU A 150 -10.71 -16.70 14.27
CA LEU A 150 -9.36 -16.21 14.59
C LEU A 150 -9.13 -14.81 14.03
N GLY A 151 -9.59 -14.56 12.80
CA GLY A 151 -9.54 -13.25 12.17
C GLY A 151 -10.32 -12.17 12.92
N ARG A 152 -11.51 -12.52 13.48
CA ARG A 152 -12.28 -11.61 14.34
C ARG A 152 -11.48 -11.17 15.57
N LYS A 153 -10.82 -12.13 16.22
CA LYS A 153 -9.94 -11.86 17.38
C LYS A 153 -8.73 -11.04 16.98
N ALA A 154 -8.15 -11.32 15.82
CA ALA A 154 -7.01 -10.54 15.28
C ALA A 154 -7.42 -9.07 15.01
N ILE A 155 -8.57 -8.84 14.36
CA ILE A 155 -9.09 -7.48 14.13
C ILE A 155 -9.29 -6.74 15.45
N ALA A 156 -9.93 -7.37 16.43
CA ALA A 156 -10.13 -6.77 17.75
C ALA A 156 -8.78 -6.38 18.38
N ARG A 157 -7.78 -7.30 18.34
CA ARG A 157 -6.46 -7.03 18.92
C ARG A 157 -5.72 -5.93 18.17
N MET A 158 -5.76 -5.90 16.83
CA MET A 158 -5.20 -4.82 16.03
C MET A 158 -5.80 -3.45 16.43
N ASN A 159 -7.12 -3.38 16.58
CA ASN A 159 -7.81 -2.15 17.00
C ASN A 159 -7.36 -1.67 18.40
N GLU A 160 -7.21 -2.59 19.36
CA GLU A 160 -6.72 -2.28 20.71
C GLU A 160 -5.30 -1.71 20.70
N LEU A 161 -4.43 -2.27 19.86
CA LEU A 161 -3.01 -1.91 19.77
C LEU A 161 -2.74 -0.71 18.83
N GLY A 162 -3.76 -0.19 18.15
CA GLY A 162 -3.58 0.85 17.15
C GLY A 162 -2.81 0.36 15.92
N VAL A 163 -3.04 -0.88 15.48
CA VAL A 163 -2.55 -1.42 14.20
C VAL A 163 -3.65 -1.26 13.16
N ALA A 164 -3.33 -0.66 12.02
CA ALA A 164 -4.28 -0.48 10.93
C ALA A 164 -4.61 -1.81 10.25
N LEU A 165 -5.90 -2.16 10.20
CA LEU A 165 -6.41 -3.26 9.41
C LEU A 165 -6.41 -2.87 7.93
N ASP A 166 -5.62 -3.54 7.11
CA ASP A 166 -5.60 -3.37 5.66
C ASP A 166 -6.31 -4.54 4.96
N LEU A 167 -7.27 -4.24 4.10
CA LEU A 167 -8.13 -5.20 3.40
C LEU A 167 -7.82 -5.30 1.90
N SER A 168 -6.64 -4.83 1.46
CA SER A 168 -6.27 -4.75 0.04
C SER A 168 -6.37 -6.09 -0.69
N HIS A 169 -5.88 -7.17 -0.10
CA HIS A 169 -5.89 -8.52 -0.70
C HIS A 169 -7.09 -9.40 -0.26
N SER A 170 -7.95 -8.91 0.63
CA SER A 170 -9.15 -9.65 1.07
C SER A 170 -10.16 -9.81 -0.07
N ASN A 171 -10.84 -10.97 -0.12
CA ASN A 171 -11.95 -11.17 -1.04
C ASN A 171 -13.17 -10.29 -0.68
N THR A 172 -14.23 -10.35 -1.47
CA THR A 172 -15.44 -9.54 -1.28
C THR A 172 -16.03 -9.70 0.12
N GLN A 173 -16.23 -10.94 0.58
CA GLN A 173 -16.85 -11.19 1.88
C GLN A 173 -15.93 -10.81 3.05
N SER A 174 -14.63 -11.16 3.00
CA SER A 174 -13.66 -10.76 4.02
C SER A 174 -13.50 -9.24 4.10
N THR A 175 -13.59 -8.54 2.97
CA THR A 175 -13.57 -7.07 2.93
C THR A 175 -14.79 -6.48 3.65
N ALA A 176 -15.99 -6.93 3.29
CA ALA A 176 -17.22 -6.44 3.91
C ALA A 176 -17.27 -6.73 5.42
N GLU A 177 -16.92 -7.95 5.82
CA GLU A 177 -16.88 -8.36 7.24
C GLU A 177 -15.76 -7.63 8.00
N GLY A 178 -14.57 -7.45 7.42
CA GLY A 178 -13.48 -6.70 8.03
C GLY A 178 -13.85 -5.25 8.31
N ILE A 179 -14.53 -4.59 7.35
CA ILE A 179 -15.07 -3.23 7.53
C ILE A 179 -16.09 -3.19 8.68
N ALA A 180 -17.01 -4.14 8.71
CA ALA A 180 -18.07 -4.18 9.72
C ALA A 180 -17.51 -4.45 11.13
N LEU A 181 -16.55 -5.37 11.26
CA LEU A 181 -15.96 -5.82 12.53
C LEU A 181 -14.97 -4.82 13.12
N SER A 182 -14.29 -4.03 12.30
CA SER A 182 -13.29 -3.10 12.80
C SER A 182 -13.92 -1.98 13.62
N ALA A 183 -13.42 -1.75 14.83
CA ALA A 183 -13.81 -0.63 15.68
C ALA A 183 -13.13 0.69 15.27
N LYS A 184 -11.99 0.61 14.58
CA LYS A 184 -11.26 1.75 13.99
C LYS A 184 -11.54 1.80 12.48
N PRO A 185 -11.36 2.94 11.80
CA PRO A 185 -11.44 2.99 10.35
C PRO A 185 -10.45 2.01 9.72
N PRO A 186 -10.87 1.02 8.89
CA PRO A 186 -9.94 0.17 8.17
C PRO A 186 -9.40 0.90 6.94
N VAL A 187 -8.35 0.34 6.31
CA VAL A 187 -7.81 0.87 5.06
C VAL A 187 -7.81 -0.21 3.97
N ILE A 188 -7.79 0.23 2.72
CA ILE A 188 -7.41 -0.55 1.55
C ILE A 188 -6.23 0.20 0.96
N THR A 189 -5.01 -0.18 1.35
CA THR A 189 -3.81 0.62 1.04
C THR A 189 -3.52 0.68 -0.45
N HIS A 190 -3.86 -0.40 -1.20
CA HIS A 190 -3.63 -0.50 -2.65
C HIS A 190 -4.67 -1.41 -3.33
N SER A 191 -5.44 -0.86 -4.27
CA SER A 191 -6.43 -1.57 -5.06
C SER A 191 -6.81 -0.77 -6.31
N GLY A 192 -7.65 -1.34 -7.17
CA GLY A 192 -8.36 -0.65 -8.25
C GLY A 192 -9.87 -0.71 -8.03
N CYS A 193 -10.65 -0.20 -8.99
CA CYS A 193 -12.10 -0.18 -8.98
C CYS A 193 -12.65 -1.28 -9.91
N ARG A 194 -13.46 -2.21 -9.37
CA ARG A 194 -13.99 -3.35 -10.13
C ARG A 194 -15.00 -2.92 -11.20
N ALA A 195 -15.68 -1.81 -10.98
CA ALA A 195 -16.60 -1.23 -11.97
C ALA A 195 -15.87 -0.70 -13.22
N VAL A 196 -14.61 -0.26 -13.08
CA VAL A 196 -13.78 0.17 -14.22
C VAL A 196 -13.17 -1.02 -14.94
N PHE A 197 -12.58 -1.96 -14.19
CA PHE A 197 -12.09 -3.22 -14.74
C PHE A 197 -12.34 -4.37 -13.77
N ASN A 198 -13.07 -5.39 -14.22
CA ASN A 198 -13.46 -6.55 -13.40
C ASN A 198 -12.27 -7.50 -13.17
N HIS A 199 -11.55 -7.27 -12.09
CA HIS A 199 -10.42 -8.10 -11.64
C HIS A 199 -10.58 -8.47 -10.15
N PRO A 200 -10.18 -9.68 -9.69
CA PRO A 200 -10.33 -10.10 -8.28
C PRO A 200 -9.66 -9.16 -7.27
N ARG A 201 -8.54 -8.53 -7.66
CA ARG A 201 -7.81 -7.56 -6.82
C ARG A 201 -8.54 -6.22 -6.68
N ASN A 202 -9.48 -5.90 -7.58
CA ASN A 202 -10.22 -4.64 -7.59
C ASN A 202 -11.45 -4.72 -6.67
N LYS A 203 -11.74 -3.63 -5.98
CA LYS A 203 -12.86 -3.53 -5.03
C LYS A 203 -14.15 -3.08 -5.74
N ARG A 204 -15.28 -3.59 -5.26
CA ARG A 204 -16.61 -3.18 -5.73
C ARG A 204 -16.99 -1.85 -5.10
N ASP A 205 -17.86 -1.10 -5.78
CA ASP A 205 -18.37 0.19 -5.28
C ASP A 205 -19.02 0.07 -3.90
N GLN A 206 -19.72 -1.04 -3.63
CA GLN A 206 -20.33 -1.31 -2.34
C GLN A 206 -19.28 -1.41 -1.21
N GLU A 207 -18.15 -2.09 -1.47
CA GLU A 207 -17.06 -2.21 -0.50
C GLU A 207 -16.37 -0.87 -0.29
N MET A 208 -16.12 -0.14 -1.38
CA MET A 208 -15.50 1.18 -1.36
C MET A 208 -16.37 2.20 -0.60
N LYS A 209 -17.68 2.20 -0.85
CA LYS A 209 -18.61 3.05 -0.13
C LYS A 209 -18.68 2.70 1.35
N ALA A 210 -18.78 1.42 1.71
CA ALA A 210 -18.79 0.98 3.11
C ALA A 210 -17.49 1.37 3.85
N LEU A 211 -16.34 1.28 3.17
CA LEU A 211 -15.05 1.75 3.68
C LEU A 211 -15.08 3.26 3.99
N ALA A 212 -15.56 4.06 3.04
CA ALA A 212 -15.68 5.51 3.19
C ALA A 212 -16.65 5.88 4.32
N ASP A 213 -17.83 5.25 4.38
CA ASP A 213 -18.83 5.45 5.43
C ASP A 213 -18.26 5.12 6.84
N LYS A 214 -17.25 4.23 6.91
CA LYS A 214 -16.52 3.87 8.15
C LYS A 214 -15.35 4.83 8.46
N GLY A 215 -15.09 5.83 7.61
CA GLY A 215 -13.97 6.77 7.76
C GLY A 215 -12.65 6.30 7.14
N GLY A 216 -12.63 5.12 6.50
CA GLY A 216 -11.45 4.52 5.89
C GLY A 216 -10.98 5.24 4.61
N VAL A 217 -9.89 4.74 4.04
CA VAL A 217 -9.27 5.28 2.81
C VAL A 217 -8.87 4.14 1.89
N ILE A 218 -9.16 4.30 0.58
CA ILE A 218 -8.68 3.40 -0.48
C ILE A 218 -7.55 4.08 -1.27
N GLY A 219 -6.40 3.39 -1.44
CA GLY A 219 -5.31 3.79 -2.33
C GLY A 219 -5.44 3.13 -3.70
N ILE A 220 -5.25 3.92 -4.76
CA ILE A 220 -5.25 3.40 -6.13
C ILE A 220 -3.84 2.97 -6.52
N TYR A 221 -3.71 1.74 -7.04
CA TYR A 221 -2.42 1.14 -7.39
C TYR A 221 -2.07 1.33 -8.88
N MET A 222 -0.79 1.09 -9.22
CA MET A 222 -0.26 1.21 -10.59
C MET A 222 0.05 -0.16 -11.20
N LEU A 223 -0.72 -1.18 -10.81
CA LEU A 223 -0.54 -2.54 -11.28
C LEU A 223 -1.26 -2.82 -12.62
N PRO A 224 -0.85 -3.88 -13.33
CA PRO A 224 -1.49 -4.29 -14.58
C PRO A 224 -2.98 -4.64 -14.46
N PHE A 225 -3.49 -4.83 -13.25
CA PHE A 225 -4.90 -5.14 -12.94
C PHE A 225 -5.89 -3.97 -13.15
N LEU A 226 -5.41 -2.86 -13.68
CA LEU A 226 -6.25 -1.72 -14.09
C LEU A 226 -6.85 -1.88 -15.48
N THR A 227 -6.32 -2.79 -16.30
CA THR A 227 -6.70 -2.98 -17.71
C THR A 227 -6.73 -4.46 -18.09
N PRO A 228 -7.42 -4.84 -19.20
CA PRO A 228 -7.37 -6.19 -19.77
C PRO A 228 -5.94 -6.68 -20.01
N ASP A 229 -5.76 -8.00 -20.07
CA ASP A 229 -4.43 -8.66 -20.13
C ASP A 229 -3.61 -8.35 -21.39
N ASP A 230 -4.22 -7.85 -22.45
CA ASP A 230 -3.56 -7.43 -23.69
C ASP A 230 -3.11 -5.95 -23.69
N LYS A 231 -3.37 -5.23 -22.60
CA LYS A 231 -3.11 -3.79 -22.53
C LYS A 231 -2.34 -3.41 -21.26
N GLN A 232 -1.09 -2.91 -21.41
CA GLN A 232 -0.37 -2.26 -20.32
C GLN A 232 -1.09 -0.96 -19.92
N PRO A 233 -1.40 -0.73 -18.62
CA PRO A 233 -2.06 0.49 -18.19
C PRO A 233 -1.18 1.71 -18.39
N MET A 234 -1.80 2.80 -18.83
CA MET A 234 -1.22 4.14 -18.96
C MET A 234 -1.83 5.08 -17.91
N LEU A 235 -1.30 6.28 -17.79
CA LEU A 235 -1.82 7.28 -16.84
C LEU A 235 -3.32 7.53 -17.03
N ALA A 236 -3.82 7.53 -18.26
CA ALA A 236 -5.25 7.70 -18.54
C ALA A 236 -6.10 6.57 -17.94
N ASP A 237 -5.63 5.33 -18.00
CA ASP A 237 -6.33 4.19 -17.39
C ASP A 237 -6.29 4.27 -15.84
N TYR A 238 -5.16 4.64 -15.27
CA TYR A 238 -5.04 4.91 -13.83
C TYR A 238 -6.02 5.99 -13.38
N MET A 239 -6.12 7.08 -14.14
CA MET A 239 -7.03 8.18 -13.82
C MET A 239 -8.50 7.78 -13.90
N GLN A 240 -8.90 6.82 -14.74
CA GLN A 240 -10.28 6.30 -14.73
C GLN A 240 -10.61 5.66 -13.37
N HIS A 241 -9.71 4.86 -12.81
CA HIS A 241 -9.89 4.28 -11.48
C HIS A 241 -9.86 5.36 -10.38
N MET A 242 -8.96 6.33 -10.47
CA MET A 242 -8.85 7.43 -9.50
C MET A 242 -10.12 8.29 -9.46
N VAL A 243 -10.63 8.71 -10.62
CA VAL A 243 -11.86 9.50 -10.74
C VAL A 243 -13.06 8.71 -10.23
N HIS A 244 -13.19 7.44 -10.65
CA HIS A 244 -14.27 6.58 -10.17
C HIS A 244 -14.25 6.40 -8.66
N ALA A 245 -13.07 6.22 -8.06
CA ALA A 245 -12.94 6.12 -6.61
C ALA A 245 -13.36 7.41 -5.89
N LEU A 246 -12.97 8.58 -6.44
CA LEU A 246 -13.39 9.88 -5.90
C LEU A 246 -14.91 10.10 -6.01
N ASP A 247 -15.53 9.64 -7.09
CA ASP A 247 -16.98 9.72 -7.29
C ASP A 247 -17.75 8.82 -6.30
N VAL A 248 -17.22 7.62 -6.01
CA VAL A 248 -17.88 6.64 -5.11
C VAL A 248 -17.63 6.95 -3.63
N CYS A 249 -16.40 7.29 -3.26
CA CYS A 249 -15.97 7.43 -1.87
C CYS A 249 -16.00 8.88 -1.36
N GLY A 250 -15.94 9.86 -2.28
CA GLY A 250 -15.72 11.26 -1.93
C GLY A 250 -14.25 11.60 -1.69
N GLU A 251 -13.96 12.89 -1.63
CA GLU A 251 -12.60 13.46 -1.63
C GLU A 251 -11.75 13.13 -0.40
N ASP A 252 -12.39 12.71 0.71
CA ASP A 252 -11.72 12.43 1.99
C ASP A 252 -11.27 10.97 2.14
N HIS A 253 -11.63 10.09 1.20
CA HIS A 253 -11.51 8.66 1.34
C HIS A 253 -10.70 7.98 0.24
N VAL A 254 -10.00 8.77 -0.60
CA VAL A 254 -9.16 8.26 -1.70
C VAL A 254 -7.73 8.73 -1.52
N GLY A 255 -6.78 7.84 -1.77
CA GLY A 255 -5.34 8.11 -1.71
C GLY A 255 -4.57 7.33 -2.77
N ILE A 256 -3.29 7.19 -2.59
CA ILE A 256 -2.37 6.51 -3.48
C ILE A 256 -1.64 5.40 -2.72
N GLY A 257 -1.59 4.21 -3.31
CA GLY A 257 -0.72 3.13 -2.90
C GLY A 257 -0.28 2.41 -4.15
N THR A 258 0.85 2.85 -4.72
CA THR A 258 1.21 2.52 -6.10
C THR A 258 1.42 1.04 -6.36
N ASP A 259 1.86 0.32 -5.35
CA ASP A 259 2.33 -1.07 -5.49
C ASP A 259 3.33 -1.21 -6.65
N SER A 260 4.19 -0.19 -6.78
CA SER A 260 5.16 -0.02 -7.84
C SER A 260 6.49 0.46 -7.25
N MET A 261 7.55 0.43 -8.07
CA MET A 261 8.86 0.93 -7.66
C MET A 261 8.81 2.46 -7.47
N PHE A 262 9.46 3.00 -6.45
CA PHE A 262 9.61 4.45 -6.24
C PHE A 262 10.70 5.08 -7.14
N PHE A 263 11.42 4.28 -7.92
CA PHE A 263 12.41 4.69 -8.92
C PHE A 263 11.89 4.44 -10.35
N SER A 264 12.65 4.88 -11.35
CA SER A 264 12.37 4.58 -12.76
C SER A 264 12.77 3.14 -13.08
N VAL A 265 11.82 2.37 -13.61
CA VAL A 265 12.04 0.98 -14.04
C VAL A 265 12.88 0.97 -15.31
N THR A 266 14.00 0.24 -15.30
CA THR A 266 14.92 0.07 -16.44
C THR A 266 14.74 -1.32 -17.08
N ASP A 267 15.38 -1.57 -18.22
CA ASP A 267 15.37 -2.89 -18.86
C ASP A 267 15.96 -3.99 -17.96
N LYS A 268 16.92 -3.66 -17.10
CA LYS A 268 17.47 -4.59 -16.10
C LYS A 268 16.43 -4.94 -15.05
N ASP A 269 15.69 -3.93 -14.56
CA ASP A 269 14.62 -4.15 -13.59
C ASP A 269 13.48 -4.98 -14.18
N LEU A 270 13.15 -4.77 -15.47
CA LEU A 270 12.15 -5.59 -16.17
C LEU A 270 12.54 -7.07 -16.25
N GLN A 271 13.83 -7.39 -16.38
CA GLN A 271 14.30 -8.78 -16.34
C GLN A 271 14.15 -9.40 -14.95
N ALA A 272 14.48 -8.64 -13.90
CA ALA A 272 14.31 -9.08 -12.51
C ALA A 272 12.82 -9.26 -12.16
N ILE A 273 11.98 -8.30 -12.54
CA ILE A 273 10.51 -8.37 -12.37
C ILE A 273 9.93 -9.61 -13.06
N LYS A 274 10.37 -9.90 -14.28
CA LYS A 274 9.92 -11.10 -15.02
C LYS A 274 10.35 -12.40 -14.34
N ALA A 275 11.55 -12.44 -13.77
CA ALA A 275 12.04 -13.61 -13.03
C ALA A 275 11.23 -13.81 -11.73
N ASP A 276 10.93 -12.73 -11.02
CA ASP A 276 10.08 -12.75 -9.83
C ASP A 276 8.65 -13.20 -10.17
N GLU A 277 8.04 -12.67 -11.24
CA GLU A 277 6.72 -13.10 -11.72
C GLU A 277 6.67 -14.59 -11.98
N GLN A 278 7.68 -15.14 -12.66
CA GLN A 278 7.77 -16.58 -12.92
C GLN A 278 7.89 -17.39 -11.63
N HIS A 279 8.66 -16.90 -10.66
CA HIS A 279 8.76 -17.51 -9.34
C HIS A 279 7.43 -17.49 -8.60
N ARG A 280 6.76 -16.33 -8.52
CA ARG A 280 5.46 -16.14 -7.89
C ARG A 280 4.38 -17.03 -8.48
N ARG A 281 4.37 -17.17 -9.81
CA ARG A 281 3.48 -18.09 -10.51
C ARG A 281 3.78 -19.55 -10.14
N LYS A 282 5.07 -19.94 -10.07
CA LYS A 282 5.49 -21.30 -9.71
C LYS A 282 5.08 -21.69 -8.28
N ILE A 283 5.16 -20.77 -7.33
CA ILE A 283 4.74 -21.01 -5.93
C ILE A 283 3.25 -20.72 -5.70
N GLY A 284 2.51 -20.36 -6.75
CA GLY A 284 1.05 -20.20 -6.71
C GLY A 284 0.53 -18.94 -6.03
N VAL A 285 1.35 -17.91 -5.83
CA VAL A 285 0.92 -16.65 -5.18
C VAL A 285 0.58 -15.54 -6.17
N GLY A 286 0.86 -15.74 -7.46
CA GLY A 286 0.61 -14.75 -8.52
C GLY A 286 -0.87 -14.58 -8.84
N ALA A 287 -1.29 -13.35 -9.17
CA ALA A 287 -2.64 -13.07 -9.65
C ALA A 287 -2.74 -13.12 -11.19
N PRO A 288 -3.95 -13.31 -11.76
CA PRO A 288 -4.16 -13.16 -13.20
C PRO A 288 -3.63 -11.81 -13.70
N GLY A 289 -2.94 -11.79 -14.85
CA GLY A 289 -2.41 -10.55 -15.44
C GLY A 289 -1.08 -10.04 -14.89
N GLU A 290 -0.46 -10.69 -13.90
CA GLU A 290 0.88 -10.35 -13.37
C GLU A 290 2.04 -10.54 -14.38
N ASN A 291 1.78 -11.14 -15.55
CA ASN A 291 2.77 -11.25 -16.62
C ASN A 291 3.15 -9.91 -17.28
N ARG A 292 2.50 -8.82 -16.88
CA ARG A 292 2.79 -7.45 -17.30
C ARG A 292 3.52 -6.70 -16.18
N PRO A 293 4.46 -5.78 -16.51
CA PRO A 293 5.24 -5.07 -15.49
C PRO A 293 4.37 -4.20 -14.56
N PRO A 294 4.69 -4.15 -13.25
CA PRO A 294 3.94 -3.41 -12.24
C PRO A 294 4.30 -1.91 -12.24
N TYR A 295 4.13 -1.22 -13.35
CA TYR A 295 4.34 0.22 -13.48
C TYR A 295 3.55 0.81 -14.65
N ILE A 296 3.44 2.14 -14.68
CA ILE A 296 2.78 2.90 -15.75
C ILE A 296 3.84 3.55 -16.63
N PRO A 297 3.99 3.12 -17.91
CA PRO A 297 5.13 3.49 -18.76
C PRO A 297 5.26 4.99 -19.03
N ASP A 298 4.16 5.71 -19.26
CA ASP A 298 4.16 7.15 -19.59
C ASP A 298 4.40 8.07 -18.39
N ILE A 299 4.51 7.50 -17.18
CA ILE A 299 4.94 8.20 -15.98
C ILE A 299 6.07 7.47 -15.24
N ASN A 300 6.90 6.72 -15.98
CA ASN A 300 8.05 6.00 -15.43
C ASN A 300 9.18 6.94 -14.98
N THR A 301 9.00 7.55 -13.83
CA THR A 301 9.91 8.51 -13.21
C THR A 301 9.82 8.41 -11.69
N PRO A 302 10.86 8.73 -10.91
CA PRO A 302 10.76 8.82 -9.45
C PRO A 302 9.64 9.78 -9.00
N ARG A 303 9.38 10.85 -9.74
CA ARG A 303 8.31 11.84 -9.47
C ARG A 303 6.97 11.51 -10.13
N LYS A 304 6.64 10.22 -10.27
CA LYS A 304 5.38 9.76 -10.91
C LYS A 304 4.13 10.35 -10.24
N LEU A 305 4.15 10.55 -8.93
CA LEU A 305 3.01 11.11 -8.20
C LEU A 305 2.80 12.60 -8.47
N GLU A 306 3.83 13.33 -8.92
CA GLU A 306 3.66 14.69 -9.47
C GLU A 306 2.85 14.66 -10.77
N ARG A 307 3.03 13.63 -11.61
CA ARG A 307 2.22 13.44 -12.82
C ARG A 307 0.76 13.12 -12.50
N VAL A 308 0.54 12.36 -11.42
CA VAL A 308 -0.83 12.14 -10.90
C VAL A 308 -1.45 13.45 -10.42
N ALA A 309 -0.71 14.27 -9.67
CA ALA A 309 -1.18 15.57 -9.23
C ALA A 309 -1.55 16.48 -10.41
N ASP A 310 -0.72 16.52 -11.45
CA ASP A 310 -0.99 17.28 -12.68
C ASP A 310 -2.27 16.77 -13.39
N ALA A 311 -2.44 15.44 -13.46
CA ALA A 311 -3.61 14.83 -14.04
C ALA A 311 -4.90 15.16 -13.25
N LEU A 312 -4.87 15.11 -11.91
CA LEU A 312 -6.00 15.51 -11.07
C LEU A 312 -6.41 16.96 -11.31
N LEU A 313 -5.44 17.89 -11.34
CA LEU A 313 -5.71 19.29 -11.65
C LEU A 313 -6.32 19.47 -13.05
N LYS A 314 -5.84 18.74 -14.06
CA LYS A 314 -6.38 18.75 -15.44
C LYS A 314 -7.79 18.18 -15.53
N HIS A 315 -8.14 17.23 -14.64
CA HIS A 315 -9.53 16.72 -14.52
C HIS A 315 -10.46 17.66 -13.73
N GLY A 316 -9.96 18.84 -13.30
CA GLY A 316 -10.78 19.85 -12.65
C GLY A 316 -10.83 19.73 -11.11
N TYR A 317 -10.09 18.81 -10.51
CA TYR A 317 -9.99 18.74 -9.05
C TYR A 317 -9.19 19.94 -8.51
N SER A 318 -9.61 20.48 -7.38
CA SER A 318 -8.91 21.60 -6.75
C SER A 318 -7.57 21.18 -6.17
N ALA A 319 -6.65 22.14 -5.95
CA ALA A 319 -5.38 21.89 -5.25
C ALA A 319 -5.60 21.24 -3.86
N ARG A 320 -6.68 21.63 -3.14
CA ARG A 320 -7.06 21.03 -1.86
C ARG A 320 -7.41 19.53 -1.98
N VAL A 321 -8.20 19.17 -2.97
CA VAL A 321 -8.55 17.74 -3.20
C VAL A 321 -7.30 16.95 -3.62
N THR A 322 -6.49 17.52 -4.50
CA THR A 322 -5.24 16.89 -4.94
C THR A 322 -4.29 16.64 -3.77
N ASP A 323 -4.14 17.59 -2.85
CA ASP A 323 -3.30 17.45 -1.65
C ASP A 323 -3.83 16.34 -0.70
N LYS A 324 -5.17 16.25 -0.54
CA LYS A 324 -5.80 15.14 0.20
C LYS A 324 -5.44 13.78 -0.39
N VAL A 325 -5.59 13.62 -1.70
CA VAL A 325 -5.28 12.37 -2.42
C VAL A 325 -3.79 12.03 -2.35
N LEU A 326 -2.90 13.02 -2.44
CA LEU A 326 -1.45 12.81 -2.40
C LEU A 326 -0.96 12.22 -1.08
N GLY A 327 -1.66 12.46 0.04
CA GLY A 327 -1.22 11.88 1.31
C GLY A 327 -2.03 12.26 2.55
N LEU A 328 -2.72 13.40 2.55
CA LEU A 328 -3.40 13.86 3.76
C LEU A 328 -4.53 12.93 4.20
N ASN A 329 -5.22 12.24 3.28
CA ASN A 329 -6.27 11.29 3.62
C ASN A 329 -5.70 10.08 4.38
N PHE A 330 -4.61 9.49 3.92
CA PHE A 330 -3.94 8.42 4.65
C PHE A 330 -3.33 8.90 5.97
N SER A 331 -2.72 10.09 5.99
CA SER A 331 -2.21 10.68 7.23
C SER A 331 -3.33 10.86 8.27
N ARG A 332 -4.51 11.35 7.85
CA ARG A 332 -5.68 11.50 8.73
C ARG A 332 -6.11 10.17 9.32
N VAL A 333 -6.34 9.15 8.49
CA VAL A 333 -6.83 7.86 8.99
C VAL A 333 -5.82 7.18 9.90
N PHE A 334 -4.53 7.28 9.61
CA PHE A 334 -3.48 6.75 10.49
C PHE A 334 -3.42 7.48 11.83
N LYS A 335 -3.68 8.80 11.85
CA LYS A 335 -3.80 9.55 13.11
C LYS A 335 -4.92 9.03 14.00
N GLU A 336 -6.05 8.65 13.40
CA GLU A 336 -7.21 8.09 14.12
C GLU A 336 -6.95 6.68 14.62
N ILE A 337 -6.12 5.89 13.92
CA ILE A 337 -5.83 4.49 14.26
C ILE A 337 -4.72 4.40 15.30
N TRP A 338 -3.60 5.09 15.10
CA TRP A 338 -2.37 4.97 15.90
C TRP A 338 -2.40 5.77 17.20
N THR A 339 -3.56 5.88 17.84
CA THR A 339 -3.79 6.64 19.09
C THR A 339 -3.53 5.84 20.36
N ALA A 340 -2.97 4.63 20.27
CA ALA A 340 -2.68 3.81 21.44
C ALA A 340 -1.29 4.10 22.02
#